data_bf86b58aa3e9326fb34dfd2c6469b086
#
_entry.id   bf86b58aa3e9326fb34dfd2c6469b086
#
_cell.length_a   1.000
_cell.length_b   1.000
_cell.length_c   1.000
_cell.angle_alpha   90.00
_cell.angle_beta   90.00
_cell.angle_gamma   90.00
#
_symmetry.space_group_name_H-M   'P 1'
#
loop_
_entity.id
_entity.type
_entity.pdbx_description
1 polymer ?
#
loop_
_entity_poly.entity_id
_entity_poly.type
_entity_poly.pdbx_seq_one_letter_code
_entity_poly.pdbx_strand_id
1 'polypeptide(L)'
;MKGLKQFISFIILILLQFNFYSQNFGNEWINYNQQYFNFQIVKTGVHRIDFNTLNNHLTNIGVNISSIPHDNFQVFGKEKEVSLLIKDSNNNGFLDNSDYIEFYAEKNDGWLDSLVYDSSRFMPDDFYSLFNDTIHYYFSWNTTSNNKRIILETDSNFNSYSLVNYCWKNQILKFNSEYLPGYQWQGLSSPKYDIAEGWAGIRIGKGGSNTEQLNTPNAFAGGPNSYGKINLMSSNLGSLNPSGYSHNTKLLINNNSIFDSSYSFYQTLHINYSLSSSIISNVTSFKHEISNIGQGTDYQNIASISLNYPHSSDFSIYNELHFGIPNLLNQKQRFTISHLINSAGTPFIYMLDNKTRVIPIISNGSSWEIVVPSAQSDTIIFFLSSESNVTYINKINSVSNSGYFKDFNSYQIDSAYIIVTHKNLLSSSRIYAAHRSNQLDTLVIDIEELYHQFSGGIYKNPLAIKRFLSFAINKLSLIHI
;
A
#
# COMPACT_ATOMS: atom_id res chain seq x y z
N MET A 1 -31.86 33.24 -34.11
CA MET A 1 -31.58 31.78 -34.14
C MET A 1 -30.11 31.41 -34.05
N LYS A 2 -29.15 32.14 -34.62
CA LYS A 2 -27.71 31.85 -34.49
C LYS A 2 -27.18 32.00 -33.03
N GLY A 3 -27.59 33.04 -32.31
CA GLY A 3 -27.13 33.29 -30.93
C GLY A 3 -27.62 32.24 -29.92
N LEU A 4 -28.84 31.70 -30.11
CA LEU A 4 -29.40 30.67 -29.23
C LEU A 4 -28.66 29.34 -29.40
N LYS A 5 -28.25 28.99 -30.62
CA LYS A 5 -27.45 27.78 -30.88
C LYS A 5 -26.04 27.88 -30.27
N GLN A 6 -25.42 29.05 -30.34
CA GLN A 6 -24.11 29.28 -29.71
C GLN A 6 -24.20 29.25 -28.17
N PHE A 7 -25.25 29.79 -27.58
CA PHE A 7 -25.49 29.77 -26.14
C PHE A 7 -25.76 28.34 -25.64
N ILE A 8 -26.57 27.55 -26.35
CA ILE A 8 -26.80 26.13 -26.05
C ILE A 8 -25.53 25.32 -26.18
N SER A 9 -24.70 25.57 -27.24
CA SER A 9 -23.41 24.90 -27.41
C SER A 9 -22.42 25.21 -26.29
N PHE A 10 -22.42 26.44 -25.79
CA PHE A 10 -21.58 26.87 -24.68
C PHE A 10 -22.01 26.27 -23.35
N ILE A 11 -23.32 26.13 -23.09
CA ILE A 11 -23.86 25.43 -21.90
C ILE A 11 -23.53 23.93 -21.96
N ILE A 12 -23.62 23.30 -23.12
CA ILE A 12 -23.24 21.89 -23.29
C ILE A 12 -21.72 21.71 -23.07
N LEU A 13 -20.89 22.64 -23.51
CA LEU A 13 -19.44 22.60 -23.30
C LEU A 13 -19.08 22.77 -21.81
N ILE A 14 -19.81 23.60 -21.07
CA ILE A 14 -19.63 23.77 -19.62
C ILE A 14 -20.09 22.52 -18.86
N LEU A 15 -21.17 21.87 -19.27
CA LEU A 15 -21.65 20.62 -18.66
C LEU A 15 -20.72 19.43 -18.93
N LEU A 16 -19.93 19.46 -20.01
CA LEU A 16 -18.92 18.43 -20.30
C LEU A 16 -17.61 18.59 -19.49
N GLN A 17 -17.42 19.72 -18.79
CA GLN A 17 -16.24 19.94 -17.94
C GLN A 17 -16.46 19.60 -16.46
N PHE A 18 -17.64 19.19 -16.05
CA PHE A 18 -17.82 18.56 -14.75
C PHE A 18 -17.26 17.13 -14.86
N ASN A 19 -15.97 16.96 -14.58
CA ASN A 19 -15.46 15.68 -14.16
C ASN A 19 -16.23 15.32 -12.89
N PHE A 20 -17.27 14.51 -13.01
CA PHE A 20 -17.83 13.79 -11.88
C PHE A 20 -16.72 12.88 -11.39
N TYR A 21 -15.91 13.33 -10.45
CA TYR A 21 -15.12 12.41 -9.64
C TYR A 21 -16.12 11.50 -8.97
N SER A 22 -16.30 10.30 -9.52
CA SER A 22 -17.03 9.25 -8.85
C SER A 22 -16.37 9.08 -7.48
N GLN A 23 -17.10 9.38 -6.42
CA GLN A 23 -16.59 9.18 -5.07
C GLN A 23 -16.33 7.69 -4.91
N ASN A 24 -15.07 7.32 -4.67
CA ASN A 24 -14.68 5.95 -4.42
C ASN A 24 -15.01 5.59 -2.98
N PHE A 25 -15.93 4.64 -2.79
CA PHE A 25 -16.35 4.15 -1.47
C PHE A 25 -15.52 2.96 -1.00
N GLY A 26 -14.72 2.33 -1.90
CA GLY A 26 -13.84 1.21 -1.58
C GLY A 26 -14.47 -0.18 -1.79
N ASN A 27 -15.73 -0.26 -2.19
CA ASN A 27 -16.44 -1.52 -2.45
C ASN A 27 -16.74 -1.78 -3.93
N GLU A 28 -16.24 -0.95 -4.84
CA GLU A 28 -16.49 -1.02 -6.28
C GLU A 28 -15.91 -2.28 -6.93
N TRP A 29 -14.92 -2.92 -6.30
CA TRP A 29 -14.31 -4.16 -6.76
C TRP A 29 -15.18 -5.41 -6.50
N ILE A 30 -16.23 -5.29 -5.68
CA ILE A 30 -17.08 -6.40 -5.24
C ILE A 30 -18.18 -6.69 -6.28
N ASN A 31 -18.23 -7.92 -6.75
CA ASN A 31 -19.40 -8.45 -7.45
C ASN A 31 -20.27 -9.23 -6.44
N TYR A 32 -21.40 -8.69 -6.03
CA TYR A 32 -22.26 -9.28 -5.00
C TYR A 32 -22.88 -10.63 -5.39
N ASN A 33 -22.75 -11.04 -6.64
CA ASN A 33 -23.19 -12.37 -7.11
C ASN A 33 -22.06 -13.43 -7.06
N GLN A 34 -20.89 -13.09 -6.53
CA GLN A 34 -19.74 -14.01 -6.36
C GLN A 34 -19.49 -14.32 -4.89
N GLN A 35 -18.93 -15.49 -4.64
CA GLN A 35 -18.45 -15.88 -3.31
C GLN A 35 -17.01 -15.45 -3.12
N TYR A 36 -16.68 -14.99 -1.91
CA TYR A 36 -15.36 -14.53 -1.52
C TYR A 36 -14.86 -15.22 -0.26
N PHE A 37 -13.59 -15.56 -0.25
CA PHE A 37 -12.92 -16.26 0.85
C PHE A 37 -11.68 -15.46 1.25
N ASN A 38 -11.72 -14.89 2.44
CA ASN A 38 -10.67 -14.00 2.93
C ASN A 38 -9.53 -14.76 3.59
N PHE A 39 -8.33 -14.21 3.49
CA PHE A 39 -7.12 -14.63 4.19
C PHE A 39 -6.25 -13.43 4.52
N GLN A 40 -5.40 -13.58 5.53
CA GLN A 40 -4.56 -12.50 6.03
C GLN A 40 -3.21 -12.45 5.30
N ILE A 41 -2.79 -11.25 4.95
CA ILE A 41 -1.45 -10.93 4.46
C ILE A 41 -0.75 -10.09 5.53
N VAL A 42 0.30 -10.65 6.12
CA VAL A 42 1.11 -10.05 7.19
C VAL A 42 2.53 -9.73 6.74
N LYS A 43 2.94 -10.27 5.60
CA LYS A 43 4.26 -10.07 4.97
C LYS A 43 4.07 -9.67 3.51
N THR A 44 4.82 -8.68 3.04
CA THR A 44 4.92 -8.38 1.61
C THR A 44 5.82 -9.40 0.93
N GLY A 45 5.39 -9.93 -0.23
CA GLY A 45 6.15 -10.92 -0.99
C GLY A 45 5.25 -11.88 -1.78
N VAL A 46 5.82 -13.01 -2.18
CA VAL A 46 5.10 -14.03 -2.94
C VAL A 46 4.38 -15.00 -2.01
N HIS A 47 3.13 -15.25 -2.32
CA HIS A 47 2.23 -16.10 -1.55
C HIS A 47 1.67 -17.22 -2.41
N ARG A 48 1.42 -18.37 -1.80
CA ARG A 48 0.76 -19.54 -2.43
C ARG A 48 -0.43 -20.01 -1.63
N ILE A 49 -1.46 -20.42 -2.36
CA ILE A 49 -2.57 -21.21 -1.83
C ILE A 49 -2.54 -22.54 -2.58
N ASP A 50 -2.29 -23.62 -1.87
CA ASP A 50 -2.30 -24.94 -2.46
C ASP A 50 -3.73 -25.49 -2.65
N PHE A 51 -3.85 -26.48 -3.52
CA PHE A 51 -5.11 -27.18 -3.76
C PHE A 51 -5.76 -27.68 -2.45
N ASN A 52 -4.96 -28.28 -1.55
CA ASN A 52 -5.50 -28.88 -0.33
C ASN A 52 -6.14 -27.84 0.58
N THR A 53 -5.51 -26.66 0.72
CA THR A 53 -6.07 -25.55 1.51
C THR A 53 -7.41 -25.08 0.93
N LEU A 54 -7.50 -24.89 -0.38
CA LEU A 54 -8.76 -24.51 -1.05
C LEU A 54 -9.80 -25.62 -0.93
N ASN A 55 -9.44 -26.86 -1.28
CA ASN A 55 -10.36 -27.98 -1.30
C ASN A 55 -10.95 -28.27 0.10
N ASN A 56 -10.11 -28.27 1.13
CA ASN A 56 -10.55 -28.54 2.50
C ASN A 56 -11.57 -27.50 2.99
N HIS A 57 -11.36 -26.23 2.65
CA HIS A 57 -12.30 -25.19 3.07
C HIS A 57 -13.58 -25.19 2.23
N LEU A 58 -13.46 -25.24 0.91
CA LEU A 58 -14.56 -25.12 -0.04
C LEU A 58 -15.51 -26.31 -0.01
N THR A 59 -14.98 -27.52 0.18
CA THR A 59 -15.81 -28.73 0.33
C THR A 59 -16.73 -28.63 1.54
N ASN A 60 -16.29 -28.04 2.65
CA ASN A 60 -17.10 -27.87 3.86
C ASN A 60 -18.34 -26.98 3.64
N ILE A 61 -18.34 -26.17 2.60
CA ILE A 61 -19.48 -25.31 2.22
C ILE A 61 -20.16 -25.77 0.92
N GLY A 62 -19.84 -26.99 0.47
CA GLY A 62 -20.50 -27.62 -0.69
C GLY A 62 -19.94 -27.19 -2.04
N VAL A 63 -18.75 -26.54 -2.11
CA VAL A 63 -18.10 -26.14 -3.36
C VAL A 63 -17.00 -27.13 -3.72
N ASN A 64 -17.08 -27.70 -4.92
CA ASN A 64 -16.03 -28.56 -5.48
C ASN A 64 -15.06 -27.71 -6.33
N ILE A 65 -13.89 -27.39 -5.80
CA ILE A 65 -12.88 -26.58 -6.49
C ILE A 65 -12.38 -27.24 -7.79
N SER A 66 -12.29 -28.56 -7.85
CA SER A 66 -11.85 -29.30 -9.04
C SER A 66 -12.86 -29.27 -10.19
N SER A 67 -14.07 -28.75 -9.98
CA SER A 67 -15.05 -28.56 -11.06
C SER A 67 -15.05 -27.14 -11.62
N ILE A 68 -14.26 -26.23 -11.07
CA ILE A 68 -14.17 -24.85 -11.51
C ILE A 68 -12.92 -24.68 -12.38
N PRO A 69 -13.05 -24.28 -13.66
CA PRO A 69 -11.88 -24.01 -14.50
C PRO A 69 -10.97 -22.97 -13.84
N HIS A 70 -9.69 -23.27 -13.74
CA HIS A 70 -8.74 -22.39 -13.04
C HIS A 70 -8.61 -21.00 -13.68
N ASP A 71 -8.97 -20.84 -14.97
CA ASP A 71 -9.03 -19.54 -15.64
C ASP A 71 -10.10 -18.61 -15.06
N ASN A 72 -11.07 -19.17 -14.31
CA ASN A 72 -12.10 -18.38 -13.64
C ASN A 72 -11.65 -17.82 -12.29
N PHE A 73 -10.51 -18.28 -11.76
CA PHE A 73 -10.04 -17.84 -10.43
C PHE A 73 -9.56 -16.41 -10.42
N GLN A 74 -9.86 -15.74 -9.32
CA GLN A 74 -9.46 -14.38 -9.01
C GLN A 74 -8.94 -14.27 -7.59
N VAL A 75 -8.00 -13.37 -7.36
CA VAL A 75 -7.63 -12.89 -6.04
C VAL A 75 -7.74 -11.38 -6.04
N PHE A 76 -8.33 -10.83 -4.99
CA PHE A 76 -8.45 -9.39 -4.80
C PHE A 76 -7.65 -8.94 -3.57
N GLY A 77 -6.98 -7.82 -3.67
CA GLY A 77 -6.26 -7.17 -2.57
C GLY A 77 -6.10 -5.68 -2.84
N LYS A 78 -6.10 -4.86 -1.80
CA LYS A 78 -6.03 -3.40 -1.95
C LYS A 78 -7.08 -2.87 -2.96
N GLU A 79 -8.32 -3.35 -2.86
CA GLU A 79 -9.49 -2.96 -3.68
C GLU A 79 -9.33 -3.22 -5.20
N LYS A 80 -8.49 -4.16 -5.60
CA LYS A 80 -8.26 -4.52 -7.02
C LYS A 80 -7.93 -5.99 -7.20
N GLU A 81 -8.17 -6.48 -8.42
CA GLU A 81 -7.75 -7.83 -8.80
C GLU A 81 -6.22 -7.92 -8.93
N VAL A 82 -5.65 -8.99 -8.41
CA VAL A 82 -4.21 -9.33 -8.43
C VAL A 82 -3.95 -10.36 -9.52
N SER A 83 -2.83 -10.23 -10.22
CA SER A 83 -2.42 -11.22 -11.24
C SER A 83 -1.99 -12.53 -10.60
N LEU A 84 -2.45 -13.65 -11.15
CA LEU A 84 -2.19 -14.99 -10.66
C LEU A 84 -1.26 -15.77 -11.59
N LEU A 85 -0.31 -16.49 -11.00
CA LEU A 85 0.34 -17.65 -11.61
C LEU A 85 -0.39 -18.90 -11.12
N ILE A 86 -0.87 -19.71 -12.04
CA ILE A 86 -1.53 -20.98 -11.72
C ILE A 86 -0.60 -22.11 -12.14
N LYS A 87 -0.23 -22.94 -11.20
CA LYS A 87 0.49 -24.18 -11.48
C LYS A 87 -0.54 -25.29 -11.65
N ASP A 88 -0.75 -25.68 -12.89
CA ASP A 88 -1.51 -26.87 -13.29
C ASP A 88 -0.49 -27.89 -13.82
N SER A 89 -0.23 -28.92 -13.03
CA SER A 89 0.87 -29.86 -13.28
C SER A 89 0.60 -30.84 -14.39
N ASN A 90 -0.67 -31.15 -14.68
CA ASN A 90 -1.12 -32.06 -15.70
C ASN A 90 -1.78 -31.40 -16.89
N ASN A 91 -1.91 -30.07 -16.88
CA ASN A 91 -2.51 -29.22 -17.91
C ASN A 91 -3.98 -29.62 -18.26
N ASN A 92 -4.76 -29.96 -17.23
CA ASN A 92 -6.16 -30.37 -17.43
C ASN A 92 -7.15 -29.18 -17.33
N GLY A 93 -6.69 -27.98 -16.96
CA GLY A 93 -7.50 -26.77 -16.83
C GLY A 93 -8.22 -26.64 -15.49
N PHE A 94 -7.94 -27.51 -14.53
CA PHE A 94 -8.52 -27.53 -13.19
C PHE A 94 -7.43 -27.63 -12.15
N LEU A 95 -7.75 -27.24 -10.89
CA LEU A 95 -6.83 -27.48 -9.77
C LEU A 95 -7.06 -28.87 -9.18
N ASP A 96 -5.96 -29.59 -8.98
CA ASP A 96 -5.94 -30.89 -8.29
C ASP A 96 -4.68 -31.06 -7.41
N ASN A 97 -4.42 -32.28 -6.93
CA ASN A 97 -3.28 -32.54 -6.06
C ASN A 97 -1.96 -32.08 -6.71
N SER A 98 -1.14 -31.37 -5.93
CA SER A 98 0.14 -30.78 -6.31
C SER A 98 0.03 -29.45 -7.07
N ASP A 99 -1.16 -28.95 -7.33
CA ASP A 99 -1.38 -27.65 -7.95
C ASP A 99 -1.51 -26.53 -6.92
N TYR A 100 -1.26 -25.33 -7.37
CA TYR A 100 -1.36 -24.15 -6.52
C TYR A 100 -1.63 -22.87 -7.32
N ILE A 101 -2.10 -21.88 -6.60
CA ILE A 101 -2.23 -20.49 -7.05
C ILE A 101 -1.12 -19.68 -6.37
N GLU A 102 -0.36 -18.91 -7.15
CA GLU A 102 0.71 -18.04 -6.65
C GLU A 102 0.46 -16.59 -7.07
N PHE A 103 0.77 -15.66 -6.19
CA PHE A 103 0.63 -14.23 -6.46
C PHE A 103 1.55 -13.40 -5.55
N TYR A 104 1.86 -12.18 -6.00
CA TYR A 104 2.52 -11.19 -5.18
C TYR A 104 1.47 -10.42 -4.36
N ALA A 105 1.70 -10.27 -3.07
CA ALA A 105 0.84 -9.52 -2.17
C ALA A 105 1.63 -8.59 -1.26
N GLU A 106 1.02 -7.48 -0.90
CA GLU A 106 1.58 -6.48 0.01
C GLU A 106 0.79 -6.45 1.30
N LYS A 107 1.50 -6.46 2.43
CA LYS A 107 0.88 -6.17 3.72
C LYS A 107 0.36 -4.74 3.78
N ASN A 108 -0.40 -4.41 4.81
CA ASN A 108 -0.81 -3.03 5.01
C ASN A 108 0.39 -2.16 5.43
N ASP A 109 0.61 -1.10 4.69
CA ASP A 109 1.64 -0.08 4.90
C ASP A 109 1.05 1.30 5.23
N GLY A 110 -0.28 1.38 5.39
CA GLY A 110 -0.98 2.64 5.61
C GLY A 110 -1.48 3.31 4.32
N TRP A 111 -1.58 2.59 3.20
CA TRP A 111 -1.95 3.14 1.88
C TRP A 111 -3.30 3.88 1.86
N LEU A 112 -4.21 3.60 2.80
CA LEU A 112 -5.49 4.31 2.97
C LEU A 112 -5.46 5.39 4.04
N ASP A 113 -4.39 5.47 4.85
CA ASP A 113 -4.41 6.28 6.06
C ASP A 113 -4.49 7.78 5.79
N SER A 114 -4.00 8.25 4.63
CA SER A 114 -4.16 9.64 4.21
C SER A 114 -5.63 10.10 4.13
N LEU A 115 -6.57 9.17 3.96
CA LEU A 115 -8.01 9.48 3.84
C LEU A 115 -8.71 9.74 5.19
N VAL A 116 -8.06 9.43 6.31
CA VAL A 116 -8.60 9.76 7.64
C VAL A 116 -8.15 11.12 8.14
N TYR A 117 -7.11 11.70 7.54
CA TYR A 117 -6.65 13.05 7.86
C TYR A 117 -7.55 14.13 7.27
N ASP A 118 -7.53 15.31 7.85
CA ASP A 118 -8.22 16.50 7.32
C ASP A 118 -7.62 16.93 5.98
N SER A 119 -6.31 16.81 5.85
CA SER A 119 -5.58 16.95 4.60
C SER A 119 -4.55 15.81 4.48
N SER A 120 -4.43 15.18 3.32
CA SER A 120 -3.46 14.12 3.07
C SER A 120 -2.01 14.52 3.38
N ARG A 121 -1.70 15.82 3.27
CA ARG A 121 -0.39 16.39 3.62
C ARG A 121 -0.08 16.33 5.13
N PHE A 122 -1.07 16.07 5.98
CA PHE A 122 -0.88 15.98 7.42
C PHE A 122 -0.42 14.58 7.85
N MET A 123 -0.59 13.56 7.00
CA MET A 123 -0.11 12.22 7.26
C MET A 123 1.42 12.21 7.37
N PRO A 124 1.98 11.83 8.54
CA PRO A 124 3.42 11.94 8.77
C PRO A 124 4.22 10.78 8.20
N ASP A 125 3.64 9.59 8.06
CA ASP A 125 4.36 8.39 7.64
C ASP A 125 3.68 7.70 6.46
N ASP A 126 4.41 7.54 5.36
CA ASP A 126 3.95 6.86 4.15
C ASP A 126 4.17 5.32 4.23
N PHE A 127 4.77 4.80 5.31
CA PHE A 127 5.28 3.42 5.37
C PHE A 127 4.84 2.63 6.61
N TYR A 128 4.12 3.27 7.53
CA TYR A 128 3.66 2.65 8.77
C TYR A 128 2.19 2.98 9.00
N SER A 129 1.34 1.94 9.05
CA SER A 129 -0.09 2.14 9.27
C SER A 129 -0.42 2.64 10.67
N LEU A 130 -1.37 3.56 10.77
CA LEU A 130 -1.94 4.02 12.04
C LEU A 130 -2.67 2.91 12.81
N PHE A 131 -3.19 1.89 12.11
CA PHE A 131 -4.17 0.96 12.68
C PHE A 131 -3.65 -0.45 12.83
N ASN A 132 -3.12 -1.02 11.74
CA ASN A 132 -2.80 -2.44 11.67
C ASN A 132 -1.89 -2.70 10.47
N ASP A 133 -0.91 -3.57 10.59
CA ASP A 133 -0.03 -3.98 9.49
C ASP A 133 -0.57 -5.17 8.68
N THR A 134 -1.70 -5.73 9.10
CA THR A 134 -2.37 -6.86 8.46
C THR A 134 -3.49 -6.37 7.55
N ILE A 135 -3.59 -6.97 6.36
CA ILE A 135 -4.67 -6.73 5.41
C ILE A 135 -5.29 -8.06 4.98
N HIS A 136 -6.58 -8.05 4.65
CA HIS A 136 -7.24 -9.23 4.09
C HIS A 136 -7.25 -9.16 2.57
N TYR A 137 -6.87 -10.28 1.94
CA TYR A 137 -7.06 -10.55 0.53
C TYR A 137 -8.17 -11.57 0.37
N TYR A 138 -8.72 -11.69 -0.85
CA TYR A 138 -9.94 -12.47 -1.11
C TYR A 138 -9.75 -13.34 -2.33
N PHE A 139 -9.87 -14.65 -2.16
CA PHE A 139 -10.01 -15.60 -3.26
C PHE A 139 -11.47 -15.63 -3.72
N SER A 140 -11.69 -15.72 -5.02
CA SER A 140 -13.00 -15.80 -5.65
C SER A 140 -12.89 -16.50 -7.01
N TRP A 141 -14.00 -16.68 -7.68
CA TRP A 141 -14.06 -17.08 -9.09
C TRP A 141 -15.28 -16.46 -9.78
N ASN A 142 -15.18 -16.31 -11.08
CA ASN A 142 -16.28 -15.84 -11.91
C ASN A 142 -16.62 -16.88 -13.00
N THR A 143 -17.40 -16.50 -14.00
CA THR A 143 -17.79 -17.35 -15.13
C THR A 143 -17.05 -17.01 -16.44
N THR A 144 -16.03 -16.15 -16.38
CA THR A 144 -15.25 -15.68 -17.52
C THR A 144 -13.79 -16.07 -17.37
N SER A 145 -13.08 -16.20 -18.49
CA SER A 145 -11.64 -16.53 -18.51
C SER A 145 -10.73 -15.32 -18.70
N ASN A 146 -11.26 -14.09 -18.65
CA ASN A 146 -10.47 -12.87 -18.86
C ASN A 146 -9.98 -12.25 -17.55
N ASN A 147 -9.48 -13.08 -16.64
CA ASN A 147 -8.95 -12.67 -15.35
C ASN A 147 -7.46 -12.36 -15.44
N LYS A 148 -6.94 -11.59 -14.49
CA LYS A 148 -5.53 -11.20 -14.46
C LYS A 148 -4.61 -12.39 -14.26
N ARG A 149 -3.63 -12.53 -15.15
CA ARG A 149 -2.62 -13.61 -15.10
C ARG A 149 -1.21 -13.03 -15.15
N ILE A 150 -0.31 -13.70 -14.46
CA ILE A 150 1.12 -13.44 -14.55
C ILE A 150 1.60 -13.91 -15.91
N ILE A 151 2.31 -13.04 -16.62
CA ILE A 151 2.91 -13.33 -17.91
C ILE A 151 4.35 -13.75 -17.68
N LEU A 152 4.77 -14.88 -18.23
CA LEU A 152 6.15 -15.33 -18.19
C LEU A 152 6.96 -14.69 -19.33
N GLU A 153 8.08 -14.02 -19.01
CA GLU A 153 9.06 -13.58 -20.00
C GLU A 153 9.96 -14.76 -20.38
N THR A 154 10.00 -15.10 -21.65
CA THR A 154 10.74 -16.25 -22.16
C THR A 154 11.95 -15.87 -23.00
N ASP A 155 12.17 -14.58 -23.25
CA ASP A 155 13.27 -14.09 -24.06
C ASP A 155 14.61 -14.26 -23.31
N SER A 156 15.52 -14.99 -23.91
CA SER A 156 16.88 -15.27 -23.40
C SER A 156 17.98 -14.71 -24.28
N ASN A 157 17.65 -13.85 -25.24
CA ASN A 157 18.64 -13.29 -26.19
C ASN A 157 19.35 -12.07 -25.62
N PHE A 158 20.05 -12.24 -24.51
CA PHE A 158 20.70 -11.17 -23.72
C PHE A 158 21.60 -10.27 -24.56
N ASN A 159 22.38 -10.85 -25.50
CA ASN A 159 23.36 -10.12 -26.29
C ASN A 159 22.75 -9.07 -27.24
N SER A 160 21.46 -9.16 -27.51
CA SER A 160 20.73 -8.21 -28.35
C SER A 160 20.33 -6.94 -27.61
N TYR A 161 20.51 -6.88 -26.30
CA TYR A 161 20.01 -5.80 -25.46
C TYR A 161 21.13 -5.03 -24.75
N SER A 162 20.90 -3.72 -24.61
CA SER A 162 21.81 -2.84 -23.88
C SER A 162 21.86 -3.22 -22.38
N LEU A 163 23.09 -3.26 -21.86
CA LEU A 163 23.32 -3.56 -20.45
C LEU A 163 23.01 -2.34 -19.57
N VAL A 164 22.26 -2.57 -18.50
CA VAL A 164 22.06 -1.61 -17.42
C VAL A 164 23.03 -1.95 -16.29
N ASN A 165 23.85 -0.98 -15.86
CA ASN A 165 24.99 -1.20 -14.95
C ASN A 165 24.65 -1.06 -13.47
N TYR A 166 23.47 -0.57 -13.13
CA TYR A 166 23.01 -0.37 -11.75
C TYR A 166 21.51 -0.59 -11.65
N CYS A 167 21.05 -0.81 -10.44
CA CYS A 167 19.63 -0.75 -10.12
C CYS A 167 19.40 0.27 -8.98
N TRP A 168 18.16 0.69 -8.81
CA TRP A 168 17.75 1.49 -7.67
C TRP A 168 17.40 0.60 -6.49
N LYS A 169 17.94 0.92 -5.32
CA LYS A 169 17.54 0.33 -4.03
C LYS A 169 16.93 1.41 -3.16
N ASN A 170 15.73 1.15 -2.64
CA ASN A 170 15.12 1.99 -1.64
C ASN A 170 15.43 1.45 -0.25
N GLN A 171 16.03 2.28 0.60
CA GLN A 171 16.21 2.01 2.03
C GLN A 171 15.27 2.90 2.82
N ILE A 172 14.52 2.31 3.75
CA ILE A 172 13.52 3.02 4.56
C ILE A 172 13.78 2.73 6.02
N LEU A 173 13.86 3.79 6.82
CA LEU A 173 13.70 3.75 8.26
C LEU A 173 12.35 4.35 8.60
N LYS A 174 11.56 3.62 9.36
CA LYS A 174 10.25 4.04 9.87
C LYS A 174 10.23 3.87 11.37
N PHE A 175 9.57 4.78 12.04
CA PHE A 175 9.62 4.88 13.50
C PHE A 175 8.21 4.83 14.08
N ASN A 176 8.06 4.11 15.19
CA ASN A 176 6.82 3.95 15.92
C ASN A 176 6.99 3.91 17.42
N SER A 177 8.07 4.54 17.93
CA SER A 177 8.36 4.56 19.34
C SER A 177 7.48 5.53 20.15
N GLU A 178 6.93 6.55 19.49
CA GLU A 178 6.05 7.55 20.10
C GLU A 178 4.84 7.83 19.18
N TYR A 179 3.64 7.86 19.75
CA TYR A 179 2.46 8.37 19.06
C TYR A 179 2.20 9.81 19.46
N LEU A 180 2.19 10.72 18.51
CA LEU A 180 1.92 12.14 18.73
C LEU A 180 0.43 12.42 18.50
N PRO A 181 -0.23 13.16 19.43
CA PRO A 181 -1.66 13.46 19.33
C PRO A 181 -1.99 14.60 18.34
N GLY A 182 -0.98 15.19 17.68
CA GLY A 182 -1.17 16.30 16.78
C GLY A 182 -1.50 17.63 17.46
N TYR A 183 -1.99 18.56 16.68
CA TYR A 183 -2.42 19.86 17.18
C TYR A 183 -3.83 19.76 17.79
N GLN A 184 -3.92 19.85 19.10
CA GLN A 184 -5.17 19.90 19.85
C GLN A 184 -5.38 21.29 20.43
N TRP A 185 -6.34 22.02 19.91
CA TRP A 185 -6.62 23.36 20.40
C TRP A 185 -7.52 23.31 21.64
N GLN A 186 -7.02 23.81 22.78
CA GLN A 186 -7.74 23.91 24.06
C GLN A 186 -8.42 22.61 24.54
N GLY A 187 -7.84 21.46 24.23
CA GLY A 187 -8.41 20.17 24.62
C GLY A 187 -9.58 19.69 23.74
N LEU A 188 -9.91 20.40 22.68
CA LEU A 188 -10.85 19.94 21.67
C LEU A 188 -10.10 19.07 20.65
N SER A 189 -10.53 17.83 20.49
CA SER A 189 -10.03 16.95 19.43
C SER A 189 -10.83 17.12 18.15
N SER A 190 -10.15 17.11 17.02
CA SER A 190 -10.82 16.98 15.72
C SER A 190 -11.39 15.57 15.56
N PRO A 191 -12.55 15.39 14.90
CA PRO A 191 -13.02 14.07 14.50
C PRO A 191 -12.21 13.45 13.36
N LYS A 192 -11.28 14.21 12.77
CA LYS A 192 -10.31 13.79 11.77
C LYS A 192 -8.92 13.84 12.37
N TYR A 193 -8.00 13.04 11.82
CA TYR A 193 -6.59 13.12 12.17
C TYR A 193 -6.03 14.48 11.76
N ASP A 194 -5.23 15.07 12.64
CA ASP A 194 -4.78 16.44 12.53
C ASP A 194 -3.31 16.53 12.10
N ILE A 195 -2.84 17.76 11.91
CA ILE A 195 -1.44 18.04 11.60
C ILE A 195 -0.52 17.56 12.72
N ALA A 196 0.60 16.94 12.38
CA ALA A 196 1.58 16.35 13.31
C ALA A 196 0.96 15.26 14.22
N GLU A 197 -0.10 14.58 13.81
CA GLU A 197 -0.67 13.43 14.49
C GLU A 197 -0.20 12.13 13.82
N GLY A 198 0.28 11.17 14.62
CA GLY A 198 0.67 9.84 14.14
C GLY A 198 1.92 9.29 14.81
N TRP A 199 2.42 8.18 14.30
CA TRP A 199 3.60 7.49 14.79
C TRP A 199 4.89 8.18 14.37
N ALA A 200 5.87 8.24 15.29
CA ALA A 200 7.19 8.78 15.03
C ALA A 200 8.27 8.14 15.93
N GLY A 201 9.51 8.51 15.66
CA GLY A 201 10.67 8.23 16.49
C GLY A 201 10.71 9.07 17.76
N ILE A 202 11.81 8.94 18.49
CA ILE A 202 12.04 9.67 19.72
C ILE A 202 11.97 11.18 19.50
N ARG A 203 11.46 11.88 20.53
CA ARG A 203 11.41 13.34 20.57
C ARG A 203 12.80 13.93 20.80
N ILE A 204 13.18 14.87 19.96
CA ILE A 204 14.40 15.66 20.13
C ILE A 204 14.01 17.05 20.60
N GLY A 205 14.66 17.53 21.63
CA GLY A 205 14.46 18.87 22.16
C GLY A 205 15.46 19.89 21.62
N LYS A 206 15.19 21.16 21.89
CA LYS A 206 16.04 22.30 21.58
C LYS A 206 17.50 22.08 21.99
N GLY A 207 18.44 22.34 21.08
CA GLY A 207 19.87 22.11 21.27
C GLY A 207 20.28 20.63 21.19
N GLY A 208 19.33 19.72 20.97
CA GLY A 208 19.58 18.28 20.86
C GLY A 208 19.86 17.83 19.43
N SER A 209 20.30 16.60 19.34
CA SER A 209 20.44 15.91 18.04
C SER A 209 20.23 14.41 18.19
N ASN A 210 19.86 13.76 17.10
CA ASN A 210 19.81 12.31 16.97
C ASN A 210 20.48 11.87 15.67
N THR A 211 21.09 10.69 15.70
CA THR A 211 21.75 10.12 14.53
C THR A 211 21.25 8.70 14.31
N GLU A 212 20.71 8.47 13.12
CA GLU A 212 20.27 7.17 12.64
C GLU A 212 21.22 6.61 11.58
N GLN A 213 21.28 5.29 11.47
CA GLN A 213 22.12 4.61 10.49
C GLN A 213 21.25 3.89 9.48
N LEU A 214 21.42 4.23 8.20
CA LEU A 214 20.81 3.52 7.09
C LEU A 214 21.82 2.50 6.56
N ASN A 215 21.40 1.25 6.50
CA ASN A 215 22.21 0.20 5.89
C ASN A 215 22.09 0.29 4.36
N THR A 216 23.12 0.77 3.68
CA THR A 216 23.17 1.05 2.25
C THR A 216 24.30 0.30 1.55
N PRO A 217 24.36 -1.05 1.69
CA PRO A 217 25.42 -1.85 1.10
C PRO A 217 25.39 -1.79 -0.42
N ASN A 218 26.53 -2.10 -1.02
CA ASN A 218 26.70 -2.24 -2.45
C ASN A 218 26.28 -0.98 -3.24
N ALA A 219 26.41 0.22 -2.63
CA ALA A 219 26.15 1.49 -3.30
C ALA A 219 27.04 1.65 -4.53
N PHE A 220 26.45 2.05 -5.66
CA PHE A 220 27.15 2.28 -6.93
C PHE A 220 27.49 3.78 -7.06
N ALA A 221 28.71 4.14 -6.65
CA ALA A 221 29.15 5.53 -6.60
C ALA A 221 29.19 6.24 -7.98
N GLY A 222 29.33 5.49 -9.08
CA GLY A 222 29.29 6.00 -10.45
C GLY A 222 27.89 6.20 -11.02
N GLY A 223 26.86 5.98 -10.23
CA GLY A 223 25.46 6.13 -10.64
C GLY A 223 24.96 7.59 -10.60
N PRO A 224 23.70 7.81 -10.98
CA PRO A 224 23.06 9.11 -10.85
C PRO A 224 22.89 9.51 -9.39
N ASN A 225 22.52 10.76 -9.13
CA ASN A 225 22.27 11.25 -7.78
C ASN A 225 21.26 10.39 -7.03
N SER A 226 21.58 10.10 -5.78
CA SER A 226 20.64 9.52 -4.83
C SER A 226 19.60 10.56 -4.42
N TYR A 227 18.39 10.12 -4.08
CA TYR A 227 17.32 11.00 -3.66
C TYR A 227 16.46 10.33 -2.59
N GLY A 228 15.73 11.11 -1.83
CA GLY A 228 14.88 10.56 -0.78
C GLY A 228 13.91 11.56 -0.21
N LYS A 229 13.20 11.11 0.82
CA LYS A 229 12.19 11.88 1.55
C LYS A 229 12.38 11.67 3.04
N ILE A 230 12.25 12.75 3.79
CA ILE A 230 12.21 12.72 5.26
C ILE A 230 10.87 13.29 5.68
N ASN A 231 10.16 12.55 6.51
CA ASN A 231 8.93 12.99 7.14
C ASN A 231 9.22 13.36 8.59
N LEU A 232 8.96 14.61 8.93
CA LEU A 232 9.25 15.20 10.24
C LEU A 232 8.00 15.87 10.79
N MET A 233 7.81 15.77 12.10
CA MET A 233 6.73 16.43 12.83
C MET A 233 7.29 17.37 13.90
N SER A 234 6.71 18.57 14.05
CA SER A 234 6.85 19.38 15.25
C SER A 234 5.80 18.97 16.28
N SER A 235 6.22 18.67 17.49
CA SER A 235 5.35 18.11 18.54
C SER A 235 4.87 19.13 19.58
N ASN A 236 5.11 20.42 19.33
CA ASN A 236 4.62 21.51 20.16
C ASN A 236 4.55 22.82 19.36
N LEU A 237 3.90 23.85 19.94
CA LEU A 237 3.86 25.18 19.33
C LEU A 237 5.25 25.82 19.25
N GLY A 238 6.14 25.43 20.16
CA GLY A 238 7.42 26.08 20.37
C GLY A 238 7.26 27.52 20.87
N SER A 239 8.38 28.16 21.18
CA SER A 239 8.40 29.60 21.42
C SER A 239 9.05 30.30 20.22
N LEU A 240 8.58 31.48 19.91
CA LEU A 240 9.19 32.29 18.86
C LEU A 240 10.67 32.55 19.20
N ASN A 241 11.53 32.29 18.25
CA ASN A 241 12.93 32.67 18.31
C ASN A 241 13.09 34.17 17.91
N PRO A 242 14.29 34.75 18.00
CA PRO A 242 14.52 36.15 17.58
C PRO A 242 14.16 36.45 16.14
N SER A 243 14.10 35.43 15.26
CA SER A 243 13.70 35.54 13.87
C SER A 243 12.19 35.40 13.65
N GLY A 244 11.41 35.21 14.70
CA GLY A 244 9.94 35.03 14.63
C GLY A 244 9.50 33.59 14.34
N TYR A 245 10.40 32.61 14.34
CA TYR A 245 10.09 31.19 14.14
C TYR A 245 10.12 30.40 15.43
N SER A 246 9.29 29.34 15.51
CA SER A 246 9.19 28.47 16.69
C SER A 246 10.18 27.32 16.66
N HIS A 247 10.54 26.85 15.48
CA HIS A 247 11.36 25.67 15.23
C HIS A 247 12.53 26.00 14.32
N ASN A 248 13.65 25.29 14.55
CA ASN A 248 14.81 25.32 13.67
C ASN A 248 15.31 23.90 13.48
N THR A 249 15.41 23.46 12.24
CA THR A 249 15.74 22.08 11.87
C THR A 249 16.92 22.05 10.93
N LYS A 250 17.92 21.23 11.25
CA LYS A 250 19.00 20.93 10.36
C LYS A 250 19.13 19.42 10.17
N LEU A 251 19.14 18.98 8.92
CA LEU A 251 19.25 17.57 8.55
C LEU A 251 20.51 17.35 7.72
N LEU A 252 21.29 16.33 8.08
CA LEU A 252 22.53 16.00 7.41
C LEU A 252 22.58 14.52 7.02
N ILE A 253 23.20 14.22 5.87
CA ILE A 253 23.56 12.87 5.46
C ILE A 253 25.07 12.80 5.30
N ASN A 254 25.73 11.89 6.01
CA ASN A 254 27.19 11.78 6.06
C ASN A 254 27.88 13.16 6.21
N ASN A 255 27.36 13.96 7.15
CA ASN A 255 27.77 15.35 7.45
C ASN A 255 27.50 16.39 6.35
N ASN A 256 26.86 16.02 5.24
CA ASN A 256 26.44 16.97 4.21
C ASN A 256 25.04 17.48 4.55
N SER A 257 24.87 18.79 4.67
CA SER A 257 23.56 19.40 4.94
C SER A 257 22.63 19.24 3.74
N ILE A 258 21.47 18.65 3.97
CA ILE A 258 20.40 18.43 2.98
C ILE A 258 19.20 19.33 3.22
N PHE A 259 19.05 19.84 4.45
CA PHE A 259 18.02 20.78 4.82
C PHE A 259 18.49 21.59 6.02
N ASP A 260 18.24 22.90 6.01
CA ASP A 260 18.49 23.82 7.10
C ASP A 260 17.46 24.94 7.02
N SER A 261 16.47 24.95 7.93
CA SER A 261 15.37 25.90 7.84
C SER A 261 14.69 26.09 9.18
N SER A 262 14.00 27.22 9.29
CA SER A 262 13.16 27.59 10.44
C SER A 262 11.70 27.70 10.02
N TYR A 263 10.78 27.29 10.90
CA TYR A 263 9.34 27.34 10.67
C TYR A 263 8.57 27.56 11.99
N SER A 264 7.25 27.70 11.90
CA SER A 264 6.42 28.02 13.06
C SER A 264 5.28 27.02 13.22
N PHE A 265 4.82 26.84 14.43
CA PHE A 265 3.67 26.03 14.84
C PHE A 265 3.83 24.53 14.58
N TYR A 266 2.77 23.77 14.89
CA TYR A 266 2.68 22.36 14.51
C TYR A 266 2.77 22.21 12.99
N GLN A 267 3.66 21.36 12.54
CA GLN A 267 3.85 21.04 11.13
C GLN A 267 4.10 19.56 10.94
N THR A 268 3.60 19.04 9.82
CA THR A 268 4.10 17.82 9.21
C THR A 268 4.90 18.25 7.98
N LEU A 269 6.20 18.03 8.01
CA LEU A 269 7.11 18.41 6.91
C LEU A 269 7.49 17.17 6.10
N HIS A 270 7.31 17.29 4.79
CA HIS A 270 7.72 16.29 3.80
C HIS A 270 8.91 16.85 3.02
N ILE A 271 10.12 16.53 3.45
CA ILE A 271 11.36 17.12 2.94
C ILE A 271 11.95 16.18 1.90
N ASN A 272 11.87 16.56 0.63
CA ASN A 272 12.54 15.84 -0.45
C ASN A 272 13.97 16.35 -0.58
N TYR A 273 14.92 15.46 -0.84
CA TYR A 273 16.32 15.80 -1.00
C TYR A 273 17.00 15.00 -2.12
N SER A 274 18.09 15.51 -2.63
CA SER A 274 18.97 14.83 -3.58
C SER A 274 20.42 15.12 -3.23
N LEU A 275 21.28 14.11 -3.42
CA LEU A 275 22.71 14.23 -3.15
C LEU A 275 23.51 13.31 -4.09
N SER A 276 24.82 13.61 -4.27
CA SER A 276 25.68 12.76 -5.07
C SER A 276 25.75 11.34 -4.52
N SER A 277 25.62 10.34 -5.38
CA SER A 277 25.76 8.94 -4.99
C SER A 277 27.13 8.56 -4.48
N SER A 278 28.16 9.36 -4.80
CA SER A 278 29.52 9.19 -4.25
C SER A 278 29.60 9.42 -2.74
N ILE A 279 28.60 10.06 -2.13
CA ILE A 279 28.53 10.28 -0.67
C ILE A 279 27.98 9.04 0.05
N ILE A 280 27.24 8.18 -0.66
CA ILE A 280 26.64 6.97 -0.09
C ILE A 280 27.73 5.91 0.09
N SER A 281 27.75 5.29 1.25
CA SER A 281 28.65 4.19 1.60
C SER A 281 27.83 3.00 2.12
N ASN A 282 28.48 1.91 2.55
CA ASN A 282 27.77 0.73 3.06
C ASN A 282 26.86 1.02 4.26
N VAL A 283 27.18 2.07 5.02
CA VAL A 283 26.35 2.61 6.09
C VAL A 283 26.28 4.11 5.89
N THR A 284 25.09 4.63 5.71
CA THR A 284 24.83 6.07 5.52
C THR A 284 24.25 6.64 6.81
N SER A 285 24.96 7.60 7.40
CA SER A 285 24.56 8.30 8.61
C SER A 285 23.55 9.40 8.27
N PHE A 286 22.44 9.41 8.95
CA PHE A 286 21.47 10.49 8.94
C PHE A 286 21.45 11.19 10.31
N LYS A 287 21.61 12.52 10.34
CA LYS A 287 21.60 13.31 11.57
C LYS A 287 20.54 14.40 11.52
N HIS A 288 19.74 14.48 12.58
CA HIS A 288 18.81 15.55 12.84
C HIS A 288 19.33 16.41 14.01
N GLU A 289 19.44 17.70 13.80
CA GLU A 289 19.92 18.69 14.79
C GLU A 289 18.86 19.77 14.96
N ILE A 290 18.61 20.17 16.21
CA ILE A 290 17.77 21.31 16.58
C ILE A 290 18.67 22.38 17.21
N SER A 291 18.70 23.57 16.64
CA SER A 291 19.55 24.66 17.13
C SER A 291 19.14 25.11 18.53
N ASN A 292 20.13 25.55 19.33
CA ASN A 292 19.89 26.12 20.64
C ASN A 292 19.61 27.65 20.54
N ILE A 293 18.69 28.05 19.66
CA ILE A 293 18.37 29.45 19.39
C ILE A 293 16.99 29.79 19.96
N GLY A 294 16.82 31.02 20.48
CA GLY A 294 15.55 31.54 20.96
C GLY A 294 15.18 31.15 22.36
N GLN A 295 14.03 31.64 22.83
CA GLN A 295 13.43 31.36 24.14
C GLN A 295 12.42 30.21 24.01
N GLY A 296 12.27 29.38 25.09
CA GLY A 296 11.25 28.34 25.18
C GLY A 296 11.68 26.99 24.60
N THR A 297 10.69 26.16 24.32
CA THR A 297 10.87 24.76 23.88
C THR A 297 10.73 24.61 22.37
N ASP A 298 11.54 23.74 21.80
CA ASP A 298 11.42 23.25 20.41
C ASP A 298 11.50 21.72 20.48
N TYR A 299 10.43 21.03 20.07
CA TYR A 299 10.37 19.58 20.06
C TYR A 299 9.99 19.07 18.65
N GLN A 300 10.78 18.13 18.16
CA GLN A 300 10.60 17.54 16.84
C GLN A 300 10.84 16.03 16.88
N ASN A 301 10.12 15.33 15.98
CA ASN A 301 10.20 13.88 15.82
C ASN A 301 10.32 13.56 14.34
N ILE A 302 11.16 12.59 13.96
CA ILE A 302 11.19 12.01 12.62
C ILE A 302 10.19 10.85 12.58
N ALA A 303 9.30 10.86 11.60
CA ALA A 303 8.37 9.74 11.35
C ALA A 303 9.01 8.68 10.45
N SER A 304 9.65 9.10 9.36
CA SER A 304 10.34 8.17 8.46
C SER A 304 11.44 8.86 7.66
N ILE A 305 12.40 8.05 7.21
CA ILE A 305 13.49 8.44 6.31
C ILE A 305 13.53 7.45 5.17
N SER A 306 13.45 7.91 3.93
CA SER A 306 13.68 7.07 2.77
C SER A 306 14.87 7.58 1.95
N LEU A 307 15.65 6.66 1.42
CA LEU A 307 16.80 6.93 0.55
C LEU A 307 16.79 5.95 -0.62
N ASN A 308 16.59 6.47 -1.83
CA ASN A 308 16.81 5.75 -3.07
C ASN A 308 18.23 5.99 -3.54
N TYR A 309 19.01 4.94 -3.69
CA TYR A 309 20.39 5.04 -4.13
C TYR A 309 20.68 4.03 -5.25
N PRO A 310 21.61 4.37 -6.17
CA PRO A 310 22.09 3.42 -7.15
C PRO A 310 22.84 2.29 -6.43
N HIS A 311 22.41 1.07 -6.70
CA HIS A 311 22.98 -0.15 -6.13
C HIS A 311 23.67 -0.95 -7.23
N SER A 312 24.80 -1.58 -6.93
CA SER A 312 25.47 -2.45 -7.87
C SER A 312 24.68 -3.72 -8.16
N SER A 313 25.15 -4.52 -9.07
CA SER A 313 24.52 -5.81 -9.42
C SER A 313 24.78 -6.95 -8.43
N ASP A 314 25.46 -6.69 -7.32
CA ASP A 314 25.77 -7.69 -6.29
C ASP A 314 24.59 -7.85 -5.31
N PHE A 315 23.90 -8.97 -5.41
CA PHE A 315 22.74 -9.31 -4.56
C PHE A 315 23.07 -10.39 -3.52
N SER A 316 24.36 -10.64 -3.25
CA SER A 316 24.82 -11.73 -2.37
C SER A 316 24.30 -11.71 -0.94
N ILE A 317 23.82 -10.58 -0.46
CA ILE A 317 23.31 -10.39 0.92
C ILE A 317 21.80 -10.47 1.03
N TYR A 318 21.06 -10.63 -0.08
CA TYR A 318 19.61 -10.56 -0.09
C TYR A 318 18.97 -11.92 -0.38
N ASN A 319 18.10 -12.38 0.50
CA ASN A 319 17.20 -13.51 0.24
C ASN A 319 15.98 -13.08 -0.55
N GLU A 320 15.51 -11.85 -0.31
CA GLU A 320 14.42 -11.17 -1.02
C GLU A 320 14.84 -9.71 -1.23
N LEU A 321 14.52 -9.15 -2.39
CA LEU A 321 14.92 -7.79 -2.72
C LEU A 321 13.90 -7.10 -3.60
N HIS A 322 13.42 -5.93 -3.17
CA HIS A 322 12.79 -4.96 -4.05
C HIS A 322 13.87 -4.06 -4.66
N PHE A 323 13.86 -3.94 -5.98
CA PHE A 323 14.79 -3.08 -6.70
C PHE A 323 14.15 -2.51 -7.96
N GLY A 324 14.65 -1.38 -8.43
CA GLY A 324 14.18 -0.72 -9.63
C GLY A 324 15.24 -0.75 -10.72
N ILE A 325 14.89 -1.12 -11.95
CA ILE A 325 15.80 -0.99 -13.09
C ILE A 325 15.37 0.23 -13.91
N PRO A 326 16.30 1.18 -14.22
CA PRO A 326 15.96 2.32 -15.05
C PRO A 326 15.54 1.86 -16.44
N ASN A 327 14.44 2.44 -16.95
CA ASN A 327 13.90 2.16 -18.27
C ASN A 327 14.43 3.21 -19.27
N LEU A 328 15.62 2.95 -19.79
CA LEU A 328 16.39 3.98 -20.48
C LEU A 328 15.83 4.38 -21.86
N LEU A 329 15.09 3.50 -22.53
CA LEU A 329 14.73 3.72 -23.94
C LEU A 329 13.33 3.21 -24.32
N ASN A 330 12.48 2.85 -23.37
CA ASN A 330 11.23 2.14 -23.64
C ASN A 330 11.42 0.88 -24.52
N GLN A 331 12.54 0.22 -24.37
CA GLN A 331 12.95 -0.98 -25.09
C GLN A 331 13.34 -2.07 -24.11
N LYS A 332 13.40 -3.33 -24.58
CA LYS A 332 14.00 -4.40 -23.80
C LYS A 332 15.47 -4.07 -23.49
N GLN A 333 15.89 -4.40 -22.28
CA GLN A 333 17.24 -4.19 -21.78
C GLN A 333 17.72 -5.48 -21.12
N ARG A 334 18.98 -5.58 -20.76
CA ARG A 334 19.49 -6.65 -19.93
C ARG A 334 20.07 -6.10 -18.62
N PHE A 335 19.98 -6.92 -17.60
CA PHE A 335 20.62 -6.68 -16.33
C PHE A 335 21.35 -7.93 -15.87
N THR A 336 22.60 -7.78 -15.44
CA THR A 336 23.41 -8.87 -14.92
C THR A 336 23.44 -8.81 -13.41
N ILE A 337 23.12 -9.91 -12.75
CA ILE A 337 23.24 -10.07 -11.30
C ILE A 337 24.54 -10.85 -11.05
N SER A 338 25.53 -10.20 -10.43
CA SER A 338 26.87 -10.79 -10.26
C SER A 338 26.90 -11.89 -9.22
N HIS A 339 26.11 -11.78 -8.16
CA HIS A 339 26.00 -12.78 -7.10
C HIS A 339 24.55 -12.88 -6.61
N LEU A 340 24.13 -14.10 -6.30
CA LEU A 340 22.89 -14.36 -5.57
C LEU A 340 23.24 -15.21 -4.34
N ILE A 341 22.50 -15.02 -3.24
CA ILE A 341 22.55 -15.99 -2.16
C ILE A 341 22.03 -17.32 -2.73
N ASN A 342 22.87 -18.35 -2.63
CA ASN A 342 22.53 -19.71 -3.01
C ASN A 342 21.67 -20.36 -1.90
N SER A 343 20.61 -19.66 -1.47
CA SER A 343 19.65 -20.19 -0.54
C SER A 343 18.80 -21.26 -1.21
N ALA A 344 18.36 -22.24 -0.45
CA ALA A 344 17.66 -23.40 -0.91
C ALA A 344 16.47 -23.05 -1.86
N GLY A 345 16.61 -23.34 -3.15
CA GLY A 345 15.55 -23.19 -4.14
C GLY A 345 15.90 -22.34 -5.36
N THR A 346 15.12 -22.50 -6.41
CA THR A 346 15.29 -21.75 -7.66
C THR A 346 14.88 -20.29 -7.45
N PRO A 347 15.77 -19.32 -7.79
CA PRO A 347 15.42 -17.91 -7.73
C PRO A 347 14.45 -17.54 -8.86
N PHE A 348 13.61 -16.55 -8.61
CA PHE A 348 12.71 -15.95 -9.60
C PHE A 348 12.52 -14.46 -9.34
N ILE A 349 12.07 -13.72 -10.36
CA ILE A 349 11.86 -12.27 -10.28
C ILE A 349 10.45 -11.93 -10.80
N TYR A 350 9.69 -11.23 -9.98
CA TYR A 350 8.43 -10.61 -10.35
C TYR A 350 8.67 -9.18 -10.81
N MET A 351 8.10 -8.81 -11.94
CA MET A 351 7.98 -7.43 -12.37
C MET A 351 6.67 -6.86 -11.82
N LEU A 352 6.76 -5.90 -10.90
CA LEU A 352 5.63 -5.34 -10.16
C LEU A 352 4.98 -4.20 -10.93
N ASP A 353 4.29 -4.51 -12.01
CA ASP A 353 3.49 -3.60 -12.81
C ASP A 353 2.05 -4.11 -12.97
N ASN A 354 1.24 -3.41 -13.79
CA ASN A 354 -0.14 -3.82 -14.06
C ASN A 354 -0.28 -5.20 -14.71
N LYS A 355 0.80 -5.74 -15.25
CA LYS A 355 0.86 -7.05 -15.91
C LYS A 355 1.92 -7.92 -15.26
N THR A 356 1.99 -7.96 -13.95
CA THR A 356 3.01 -8.70 -13.21
C THR A 356 3.60 -9.88 -13.99
N ARG A 357 4.93 -9.94 -14.13
CA ARG A 357 5.64 -10.96 -14.90
C ARG A 357 6.66 -11.67 -14.03
N VAL A 358 6.77 -12.97 -14.21
CA VAL A 358 7.91 -13.74 -13.71
C VAL A 358 9.00 -13.72 -14.75
N ILE A 359 10.20 -13.29 -14.38
CA ILE A 359 11.35 -13.23 -15.27
C ILE A 359 12.30 -14.37 -14.90
N PRO A 360 12.57 -15.31 -15.81
CA PRO A 360 13.53 -16.37 -15.57
C PRO A 360 14.94 -15.77 -15.37
N ILE A 361 15.65 -16.29 -14.40
CA ILE A 361 17.06 -15.97 -14.17
C ILE A 361 17.89 -17.10 -14.76
N ILE A 362 18.74 -16.78 -15.72
CA ILE A 362 19.59 -17.75 -16.39
C ILE A 362 21.04 -17.51 -15.97
N SER A 363 21.67 -18.53 -15.38
CA SER A 363 23.07 -18.45 -14.97
C SER A 363 24.00 -18.48 -16.18
N ASN A 364 24.96 -17.55 -16.18
CA ASN A 364 26.06 -17.49 -17.15
C ASN A 364 27.40 -17.61 -16.37
N GLY A 365 27.78 -18.83 -16.07
CA GLY A 365 28.91 -19.07 -15.18
C GLY A 365 28.63 -18.70 -13.73
N SER A 366 29.32 -17.66 -13.22
CA SER A 366 29.15 -17.15 -11.87
C SER A 366 28.12 -16.01 -11.75
N SER A 367 27.56 -15.54 -12.86
CA SER A 367 26.58 -14.46 -12.92
C SER A 367 25.23 -14.94 -13.45
N TRP A 368 24.19 -14.18 -13.15
CA TRP A 368 22.83 -14.42 -13.60
C TRP A 368 22.39 -13.31 -14.52
N GLU A 369 21.72 -13.66 -15.59
CA GLU A 369 21.25 -12.70 -16.61
C GLU A 369 19.72 -12.67 -16.63
N ILE A 370 19.17 -11.47 -16.79
CA ILE A 370 17.75 -11.26 -17.02
C ILE A 370 17.54 -10.34 -18.23
N VAL A 371 16.49 -10.64 -19.01
CA VAL A 371 15.94 -9.69 -19.98
C VAL A 371 14.88 -8.87 -19.29
N VAL A 372 15.07 -7.55 -19.25
CA VAL A 372 14.15 -6.59 -18.67
C VAL A 372 13.16 -6.16 -19.73
N PRO A 373 11.86 -6.48 -19.62
CA PRO A 373 10.86 -6.04 -20.59
C PRO A 373 10.74 -4.51 -20.62
N SER A 374 10.29 -3.96 -21.73
CA SER A 374 9.95 -2.54 -21.79
C SER A 374 8.69 -2.22 -20.96
N ALA A 375 8.63 -1.02 -20.39
CA ALA A 375 7.49 -0.50 -19.65
C ALA A 375 7.26 0.99 -19.98
N GLN A 376 6.16 1.54 -19.48
CA GLN A 376 5.84 2.97 -19.64
C GLN A 376 6.50 3.85 -18.56
N SER A 377 6.88 3.25 -17.42
CA SER A 377 7.50 3.96 -16.29
C SER A 377 8.99 4.19 -16.51
N ASP A 378 9.54 5.28 -15.99
CA ASP A 378 10.98 5.59 -16.01
C ASP A 378 11.82 4.59 -15.22
N THR A 379 11.23 3.92 -14.26
CA THR A 379 11.84 2.86 -13.44
C THR A 379 10.88 1.69 -13.35
N ILE A 380 11.37 0.51 -13.65
CA ILE A 380 10.60 -0.73 -13.57
C ILE A 380 10.93 -1.40 -12.24
N ILE A 381 9.91 -1.65 -11.43
CA ILE A 381 10.08 -2.22 -10.09
C ILE A 381 10.00 -3.74 -10.16
N PHE A 382 10.96 -4.38 -9.49
CA PHE A 382 11.09 -5.83 -9.41
C PHE A 382 11.13 -6.31 -7.98
N PHE A 383 10.71 -7.56 -7.80
CA PHE A 383 10.86 -8.32 -6.56
C PHE A 383 11.57 -9.63 -6.85
N LEU A 384 12.79 -9.77 -6.33
CA LEU A 384 13.55 -11.01 -6.32
C LEU A 384 13.15 -11.86 -5.12
N SER A 385 12.92 -13.13 -5.33
CA SER A 385 12.69 -14.14 -4.28
C SER A 385 13.14 -15.52 -4.75
N SER A 386 12.92 -16.53 -3.93
CA SER A 386 13.18 -17.94 -4.25
C SER A 386 12.09 -18.84 -3.68
N GLU A 387 12.05 -20.09 -4.14
CA GLU A 387 11.07 -21.09 -3.69
C GLU A 387 11.00 -21.25 -2.16
N SER A 388 12.14 -21.12 -1.46
CA SER A 388 12.21 -21.24 0.00
C SER A 388 11.57 -20.06 0.76
N ASN A 389 11.37 -18.92 0.10
CA ASN A 389 10.85 -17.70 0.71
C ASN A 389 9.35 -17.48 0.45
N VAL A 390 8.74 -18.35 -0.35
CA VAL A 390 7.30 -18.28 -0.62
C VAL A 390 6.50 -18.52 0.66
N THR A 391 5.56 -17.62 0.93
CA THR A 391 4.66 -17.70 2.08
C THR A 391 3.40 -18.50 1.72
N TYR A 392 3.13 -19.59 2.44
CA TYR A 392 1.92 -20.37 2.23
C TYR A 392 0.74 -19.83 3.04
N ILE A 393 -0.38 -19.70 2.37
CA ILE A 393 -1.67 -19.39 3.00
C ILE A 393 -2.31 -20.70 3.42
N ASN A 394 -2.33 -20.97 4.72
CA ASN A 394 -2.81 -22.25 5.27
C ASN A 394 -4.25 -22.16 5.79
N LYS A 395 -4.84 -20.96 5.80
CA LYS A 395 -6.20 -20.75 6.29
C LYS A 395 -6.91 -19.70 5.44
N ILE A 396 -8.09 -20.08 4.98
CA ILE A 396 -9.05 -19.18 4.33
C ILE A 396 -10.38 -19.23 5.10
N ASN A 397 -11.17 -18.18 5.07
CA ASN A 397 -12.46 -18.11 5.73
C ASN A 397 -13.49 -17.52 4.76
N SER A 398 -14.72 -18.02 4.80
CA SER A 398 -15.82 -17.41 4.05
C SER A 398 -16.04 -15.96 4.51
N VAL A 399 -16.30 -15.08 3.57
CA VAL A 399 -16.87 -13.77 3.89
C VAL A 399 -18.30 -14.00 4.37
N SER A 400 -18.66 -13.48 5.51
CA SER A 400 -19.88 -13.86 6.20
C SER A 400 -19.99 -15.40 6.36
N ASN A 401 -21.19 -15.93 6.63
CA ASN A 401 -21.42 -17.38 6.72
C ASN A 401 -21.64 -18.06 5.35
N SER A 402 -21.92 -17.28 4.30
CA SER A 402 -22.30 -17.78 2.97
C SER A 402 -21.23 -17.60 1.90
N GLY A 403 -20.17 -16.86 2.20
CA GLY A 403 -19.17 -16.41 1.22
C GLY A 403 -19.59 -15.16 0.42
N TYR A 404 -20.83 -14.69 0.56
CA TYR A 404 -21.31 -13.49 -0.13
C TYR A 404 -21.20 -12.27 0.77
N PHE A 405 -20.72 -11.17 0.21
CA PHE A 405 -20.82 -9.86 0.83
C PHE A 405 -22.27 -9.41 0.89
N LYS A 406 -22.59 -8.64 1.92
CA LYS A 406 -23.91 -8.01 2.05
C LYS A 406 -24.03 -6.90 1.00
N ASP A 407 -24.99 -7.04 0.10
CA ASP A 407 -25.29 -5.98 -0.87
C ASP A 407 -26.11 -4.87 -0.23
N PHE A 408 -25.45 -3.79 0.12
CA PHE A 408 -26.12 -2.61 0.68
C PHE A 408 -26.94 -1.85 -0.36
N ASN A 409 -26.69 -2.00 -1.68
CA ASN A 409 -27.51 -1.36 -2.71
C ASN A 409 -28.94 -1.92 -2.77
N SER A 410 -29.17 -3.10 -2.22
CA SER A 410 -30.50 -3.73 -2.16
C SER A 410 -31.46 -3.06 -1.18
N TYR A 411 -30.95 -2.20 -0.28
CA TYR A 411 -31.79 -1.48 0.68
C TYR A 411 -32.42 -0.26 0.03
N GLN A 412 -33.75 -0.19 0.08
CA GLN A 412 -34.52 1.00 -0.31
C GLN A 412 -35.00 1.69 0.97
N ILE A 413 -34.25 2.67 1.44
CA ILE A 413 -34.47 3.34 2.71
C ILE A 413 -34.31 4.85 2.48
N ASP A 414 -35.36 5.63 2.70
CA ASP A 414 -35.34 7.09 2.57
C ASP A 414 -34.72 7.78 3.81
N SER A 415 -34.85 7.14 4.97
CA SER A 415 -34.25 7.56 6.23
C SER A 415 -34.01 6.35 7.12
N ALA A 416 -32.83 6.26 7.76
CA ALA A 416 -32.52 5.14 8.62
C ALA A 416 -31.78 5.54 9.88
N TYR A 417 -32.08 4.86 10.97
CA TYR A 417 -31.27 4.83 12.17
C TYR A 417 -30.20 3.73 12.00
N ILE A 418 -28.97 4.13 11.75
CA ILE A 418 -27.85 3.22 11.50
C ILE A 418 -27.21 2.81 12.82
N ILE A 419 -27.09 1.50 13.05
CA ILE A 419 -26.42 0.91 14.21
C ILE A 419 -25.25 0.09 13.70
N VAL A 420 -24.04 0.63 13.83
CA VAL A 420 -22.80 -0.13 13.59
C VAL A 420 -22.43 -0.85 14.89
N THR A 421 -22.28 -2.15 14.84
CA THR A 421 -22.06 -2.98 16.02
C THR A 421 -21.04 -4.10 15.75
N HIS A 422 -20.52 -4.72 16.79
CA HIS A 422 -19.68 -5.91 16.67
C HIS A 422 -20.56 -7.17 16.80
N LYS A 423 -20.17 -8.25 16.13
CA LYS A 423 -20.90 -9.54 16.11
C LYS A 423 -21.39 -10.02 17.48
N ASN A 424 -20.61 -9.81 18.54
CA ASN A 424 -20.95 -10.21 19.91
C ASN A 424 -22.15 -9.41 20.48
N LEU A 425 -22.48 -8.27 19.91
CA LEU A 425 -23.56 -7.37 20.34
C LEU A 425 -24.73 -7.33 19.34
N LEU A 426 -24.67 -8.09 18.25
CA LEU A 426 -25.70 -8.08 17.20
C LEU A 426 -27.11 -8.36 17.75
N SER A 427 -27.25 -9.30 18.68
CA SER A 427 -28.55 -9.64 19.29
C SER A 427 -29.14 -8.44 20.04
N SER A 428 -28.37 -7.81 20.91
CA SER A 428 -28.79 -6.62 21.66
C SER A 428 -29.07 -5.42 20.75
N SER A 429 -28.25 -5.25 19.72
CA SER A 429 -28.42 -4.19 18.73
C SER A 429 -29.72 -4.36 17.94
N ARG A 430 -30.12 -5.59 17.59
CA ARG A 430 -31.39 -5.88 16.91
C ARG A 430 -32.60 -5.60 17.81
N ILE A 431 -32.53 -5.90 19.11
CA ILE A 431 -33.57 -5.55 20.08
C ILE A 431 -33.74 -4.03 20.15
N TYR A 432 -32.62 -3.29 20.21
CA TYR A 432 -32.67 -1.84 20.21
C TYR A 432 -33.18 -1.28 18.87
N ALA A 433 -32.79 -1.85 17.75
CA ALA A 433 -33.32 -1.49 16.44
C ALA A 433 -34.82 -1.67 16.35
N ALA A 434 -35.37 -2.80 16.86
CA ALA A 434 -36.81 -3.05 16.91
C ALA A 434 -37.56 -1.99 17.75
N HIS A 435 -36.96 -1.50 18.85
CA HIS A 435 -37.55 -0.40 19.61
C HIS A 435 -37.58 0.92 18.80
N ARG A 436 -36.50 1.20 18.01
CA ARG A 436 -36.41 2.41 17.19
C ARG A 436 -37.25 2.34 15.93
N SER A 437 -37.56 1.16 15.41
CA SER A 437 -38.26 0.95 14.14
C SER A 437 -39.70 1.50 14.12
N ASN A 438 -40.25 1.83 15.29
CA ASN A 438 -41.55 2.51 15.39
C ASN A 438 -41.50 3.97 14.87
N GLN A 439 -40.33 4.56 14.69
CA GLN A 439 -40.16 5.96 14.31
C GLN A 439 -39.33 6.14 13.05
N LEU A 440 -38.37 5.25 12.79
CA LEU A 440 -37.40 5.33 11.71
C LEU A 440 -37.08 3.93 11.20
N ASP A 441 -36.81 3.80 9.92
CA ASP A 441 -36.17 2.59 9.41
C ASP A 441 -34.87 2.34 10.16
N THR A 442 -34.53 1.08 10.40
CA THR A 442 -33.31 0.73 11.15
C THR A 442 -32.38 -0.17 10.33
N LEU A 443 -31.09 0.12 10.34
CA LEU A 443 -30.07 -0.68 9.68
C LEU A 443 -29.01 -1.10 10.69
N VAL A 444 -28.98 -2.40 11.04
CA VAL A 444 -27.97 -2.98 11.94
C VAL A 444 -26.88 -3.64 11.11
N ILE A 445 -25.64 -3.23 11.32
CA ILE A 445 -24.49 -3.63 10.53
C ILE A 445 -23.38 -4.13 11.44
N ASP A 446 -22.82 -5.31 11.11
CA ASP A 446 -21.58 -5.77 11.73
C ASP A 446 -20.40 -4.95 11.21
N ILE A 447 -19.59 -4.42 12.12
CA ILE A 447 -18.40 -3.63 11.78
C ILE A 447 -17.37 -4.44 10.96
N GLU A 448 -17.30 -5.76 11.14
CA GLU A 448 -16.38 -6.60 10.34
C GLU A 448 -16.76 -6.58 8.85
N GLU A 449 -18.06 -6.55 8.52
CA GLU A 449 -18.54 -6.39 7.15
C GLU A 449 -18.06 -5.07 6.54
N LEU A 450 -18.10 -3.99 7.33
CA LEU A 450 -17.60 -2.69 6.88
C LEU A 450 -16.08 -2.67 6.68
N TYR A 451 -15.31 -3.34 7.53
CA TYR A 451 -13.86 -3.45 7.34
C TYR A 451 -13.51 -4.14 6.02
N HIS A 452 -14.24 -5.18 5.67
CA HIS A 452 -14.02 -5.89 4.42
C HIS A 452 -14.39 -5.06 3.21
N GLN A 453 -15.55 -4.38 3.22
CA GLN A 453 -16.07 -3.68 2.05
C GLN A 453 -15.49 -2.26 1.88
N PHE A 454 -15.31 -1.50 2.97
CA PHE A 454 -15.08 -0.06 2.92
C PHE A 454 -13.70 0.40 3.43
N SER A 455 -12.87 -0.51 3.94
CA SER A 455 -11.48 -0.21 4.32
C SER A 455 -10.45 -1.20 3.76
N GLY A 456 -10.75 -1.80 2.59
CA GLY A 456 -9.84 -2.69 1.90
C GLY A 456 -9.43 -3.94 2.71
N GLY A 457 -10.26 -4.38 3.67
CA GLY A 457 -9.95 -5.51 4.55
C GLY A 457 -9.01 -5.17 5.72
N ILE A 458 -8.80 -3.89 6.02
CA ILE A 458 -7.98 -3.44 7.16
C ILE A 458 -8.87 -3.30 8.39
N TYR A 459 -8.69 -4.18 9.36
CA TYR A 459 -9.48 -4.18 10.60
C TYR A 459 -9.13 -2.98 11.49
N LYS A 460 -10.14 -2.49 12.21
CA LYS A 460 -10.09 -1.33 13.12
C LYS A 460 -9.76 0.00 12.43
N ASN A 461 -9.83 0.06 11.10
CA ASN A 461 -9.68 1.31 10.37
C ASN A 461 -11.02 2.09 10.38
N PRO A 462 -11.08 3.31 10.95
CA PRO A 462 -12.31 4.10 11.03
C PRO A 462 -12.82 4.55 9.66
N LEU A 463 -11.97 4.49 8.63
CA LEU A 463 -12.36 4.76 7.25
C LEU A 463 -13.52 3.88 6.79
N ALA A 464 -13.63 2.65 7.32
CA ALA A 464 -14.73 1.75 7.02
C ALA A 464 -16.10 2.39 7.31
N ILE A 465 -16.25 3.03 8.47
CA ILE A 465 -17.49 3.73 8.85
C ILE A 465 -17.66 5.00 8.00
N LYS A 466 -16.60 5.79 7.84
CA LYS A 466 -16.64 7.04 7.06
C LYS A 466 -17.09 6.80 5.61
N ARG A 467 -16.48 5.81 4.93
CA ARG A 467 -16.83 5.46 3.54
C ARG A 467 -18.23 4.85 3.44
N PHE A 468 -18.60 3.99 4.39
CA PHE A 468 -19.95 3.44 4.42
C PHE A 468 -21.02 4.53 4.60
N LEU A 469 -20.84 5.48 5.51
CA LEU A 469 -21.78 6.61 5.68
C LEU A 469 -21.84 7.46 4.42
N SER A 470 -20.71 7.75 3.78
CA SER A 470 -20.70 8.43 2.47
C SER A 470 -21.43 7.64 1.40
N PHE A 471 -21.26 6.32 1.35
CA PHE A 471 -22.00 5.43 0.45
C PHE A 471 -23.51 5.49 0.74
N ALA A 472 -23.90 5.38 2.00
CA ALA A 472 -25.31 5.40 2.42
C ALA A 472 -25.99 6.71 2.03
N ILE A 473 -25.36 7.85 2.26
CA ILE A 473 -25.88 9.17 1.84
C ILE A 473 -26.04 9.25 0.32
N ASN A 474 -25.06 8.80 -0.44
CA ASN A 474 -25.06 9.01 -1.89
C ASN A 474 -25.81 7.94 -2.70
N LYS A 475 -25.88 6.71 -2.20
CA LYS A 475 -26.47 5.58 -2.93
C LYS A 475 -27.82 5.13 -2.37
N LEU A 476 -28.04 5.26 -1.07
CA LEU A 476 -29.28 4.85 -0.42
C LEU A 476 -30.24 6.04 -0.22
N SER A 477 -29.90 7.23 -0.74
CA SER A 477 -30.69 8.46 -0.64
C SER A 477 -31.03 8.88 0.81
N LEU A 478 -30.19 8.51 1.78
CA LEU A 478 -30.37 8.87 3.18
C LEU A 478 -30.14 10.38 3.37
N ILE A 479 -31.22 11.13 3.53
CA ILE A 479 -31.17 12.60 3.64
C ILE A 479 -30.86 13.06 5.09
N HIS A 480 -31.13 12.22 6.09
CA HIS A 480 -30.91 12.50 7.52
C HIS A 480 -30.24 11.33 8.21
N ILE A 481 -29.09 11.56 8.80
CA ILE A 481 -28.36 10.63 9.67
C ILE A 481 -28.46 11.11 11.10
#